data_4766fbc2737053237a29bffe391a5c5d
#
_entry.id   4766fbc2737053237a29bffe391a5c5d
#
_cell.length_a   1.000
_cell.length_b   1.000
_cell.length_c   1.000
_cell.angle_alpha   90.00
_cell.angle_beta   90.00
_cell.angle_gamma   90.00
#
_symmetry.space_group_name_H-M   'P 1'
#
loop_
_entity.id
_entity.type
_entity.pdbx_description
1 polymer ?
#
loop_
_entity_poly.entity_id
_entity_poly.type
_entity_poly.pdbx_seq_one_letter_code
_entity_poly.pdbx_strand_id
1 'polypeptide(L)'
;MKNSSVVRSAASGKINVRMIVLVGLLAAMSIVFGKLLAINIGSAIRISFENLPILMAGIFLGAPAGFLTGVLADVVGCLIVGYSINPIITLGAGCIGLVAGLLYRLLAEKKLPVRVYGSVMTAHVVGSMIIKSTGLMYFYHYTLASVAPRVPLYICIGIAESTLILLLLKNKAFAAQIERLNQK
;
A
#
# COMPACT_ATOMS: atom_id res chain seq x y z
N MET A 1 25.88 -12.95 4.84
CA MET A 1 25.90 -11.60 5.39
C MET A 1 26.02 -10.55 4.26
N LYS A 2 25.01 -10.42 3.36
CA LYS A 2 25.09 -9.45 2.23
C LYS A 2 23.75 -8.75 1.92
N ASN A 3 22.77 -8.79 2.85
CA ASN A 3 21.44 -8.18 2.65
C ASN A 3 21.20 -6.87 3.42
N SER A 4 22.21 -6.33 4.11
CA SER A 4 22.06 -5.10 4.90
C SER A 4 22.28 -3.80 4.12
N SER A 5 22.83 -3.88 2.91
CA SER A 5 23.11 -2.70 2.08
C SER A 5 21.91 -2.11 1.35
N VAL A 6 20.91 -2.96 1.02
CA VAL A 6 19.70 -2.54 0.28
C VAL A 6 18.84 -1.53 1.05
N VAL A 7 18.97 -1.50 2.37
CA VAL A 7 18.04 -0.77 3.26
C VAL A 7 18.49 0.65 3.60
N ARG A 8 19.79 0.92 3.50
CA ARG A 8 20.33 2.23 3.94
C ARG A 8 20.21 3.36 2.92
N SER A 9 20.01 3.07 1.63
CA SER A 9 20.10 4.09 0.57
C SER A 9 18.83 4.91 0.31
N ALA A 10 17.68 4.49 0.82
CA ALA A 10 16.41 5.23 0.56
C ALA A 10 16.20 6.50 1.41
N ALA A 11 17.27 7.04 2.03
CA ALA A 11 17.19 8.21 2.93
C ALA A 11 17.68 9.54 2.28
N SER A 12 18.11 9.52 1.02
CA SER A 12 18.50 10.76 0.34
C SER A 12 17.27 11.40 -0.30
N GLY A 13 16.77 12.47 0.30
CA GLY A 13 15.54 13.19 -0.09
C GLY A 13 15.62 13.96 -1.41
N LYS A 14 16.34 13.49 -2.40
CA LYS A 14 16.29 14.02 -3.76
C LYS A 14 15.19 13.30 -4.53
N ILE A 15 14.10 14.01 -4.79
CA ILE A 15 13.03 13.54 -5.68
C ILE A 15 13.66 13.38 -7.07
N ASN A 16 13.87 12.13 -7.47
CA ASN A 16 14.39 11.81 -8.79
C ASN A 16 13.20 11.61 -9.75
N VAL A 17 13.30 12.11 -10.99
CA VAL A 17 12.26 11.95 -12.03
C VAL A 17 11.80 10.49 -12.15
N ARG A 18 12.71 9.52 -12.01
CA ARG A 18 12.38 8.10 -12.00
C ARG A 18 11.42 7.70 -10.87
N MET A 19 11.61 8.28 -9.68
CA MET A 19 10.72 8.03 -8.54
C MET A 19 9.33 8.57 -8.81
N ILE A 20 9.22 9.76 -9.40
CA ILE A 20 7.93 10.38 -9.78
C ILE A 20 7.20 9.47 -10.79
N VAL A 21 7.90 9.01 -11.82
CA VAL A 21 7.33 8.11 -12.84
C VAL A 21 6.84 6.79 -12.22
N LEU A 22 7.64 6.19 -11.32
CA LEU A 22 7.25 4.95 -10.64
C LEU A 22 6.06 5.14 -9.70
N VAL A 23 6.01 6.24 -8.97
CA VAL A 23 4.86 6.61 -8.12
C VAL A 23 3.60 6.74 -8.98
N GLY A 24 3.69 7.45 -10.10
CA GLY A 24 2.58 7.60 -11.05
C GLY A 24 2.12 6.26 -11.64
N LEU A 25 3.06 5.40 -12.05
CA LEU A 25 2.76 4.08 -12.60
C LEU A 25 2.08 3.17 -11.55
N LEU A 26 2.61 3.14 -10.33
CA LEU A 26 2.02 2.34 -9.24
C LEU A 26 0.66 2.89 -8.81
N ALA A 27 0.46 4.22 -8.83
CA ALA A 27 -0.86 4.81 -8.59
C ALA A 27 -1.86 4.41 -9.68
N ALA A 28 -1.47 4.44 -10.96
CA ALA A 28 -2.30 3.98 -12.06
C ALA A 28 -2.67 2.48 -11.93
N MET A 29 -1.71 1.62 -11.58
CA MET A 29 -1.99 0.20 -11.30
C MET A 29 -2.97 0.03 -10.14
N SER A 30 -2.83 0.82 -9.07
CA SER A 30 -3.74 0.80 -7.93
C SER A 30 -5.16 1.17 -8.35
N ILE A 31 -5.32 2.20 -9.20
CA ILE A 31 -6.63 2.60 -9.75
C ILE A 31 -7.25 1.46 -10.57
N VAL A 32 -6.48 0.82 -11.44
CA VAL A 32 -6.97 -0.31 -12.25
C VAL A 32 -7.44 -1.45 -11.35
N PHE A 33 -6.63 -1.88 -10.39
CA PHE A 33 -7.00 -2.95 -9.46
C PHE A 33 -8.17 -2.57 -8.55
N GLY A 34 -8.25 -1.31 -8.17
CA GLY A 34 -9.30 -0.80 -7.29
C GLY A 34 -10.61 -0.48 -7.98
N LYS A 35 -10.60 0.00 -9.20
CA LYS A 35 -11.81 0.50 -9.87
C LYS A 35 -12.32 -0.45 -10.96
N LEU A 36 -11.41 -1.11 -11.70
CA LEU A 36 -11.78 -1.97 -12.82
C LEU A 36 -11.85 -3.46 -12.43
N LEU A 37 -10.96 -3.91 -11.54
CA LEU A 37 -10.86 -5.33 -11.17
C LEU A 37 -11.44 -5.64 -9.78
N ALA A 38 -12.08 -4.67 -9.13
CA ALA A 38 -12.69 -4.88 -7.83
C ALA A 38 -13.99 -5.67 -7.94
N ILE A 39 -14.15 -6.67 -7.07
CA ILE A 39 -15.38 -7.46 -6.93
C ILE A 39 -16.15 -6.90 -5.73
N ASN A 40 -17.35 -6.39 -5.98
CA ASN A 40 -18.24 -5.88 -4.93
C ASN A 40 -19.21 -6.99 -4.51
N ILE A 41 -19.25 -7.30 -3.21
CA ILE A 41 -20.19 -8.24 -2.60
C ILE A 41 -21.10 -7.43 -1.68
N GLY A 42 -22.29 -7.10 -2.21
CA GLY A 42 -23.20 -6.17 -1.55
C GLY A 42 -22.67 -4.72 -1.52
N SER A 43 -23.18 -3.91 -0.61
CA SER A 43 -22.84 -2.48 -0.51
C SER A 43 -21.59 -2.19 0.32
N ALA A 44 -21.20 -3.08 1.23
CA ALA A 44 -20.17 -2.82 2.23
C ALA A 44 -18.86 -3.58 2.00
N ILE A 45 -18.87 -4.70 1.28
CA ILE A 45 -17.72 -5.57 1.07
C ILE A 45 -17.21 -5.40 -0.36
N ARG A 46 -15.94 -4.99 -0.45
CA ARG A 46 -15.24 -4.83 -1.73
C ARG A 46 -13.91 -5.56 -1.67
N ILE A 47 -13.76 -6.57 -2.53
CA ILE A 47 -12.51 -7.31 -2.69
C ILE A 47 -11.72 -6.66 -3.82
N SER A 48 -10.56 -6.13 -3.52
CA SER A 48 -9.65 -5.56 -4.52
C SER A 48 -8.21 -5.63 -4.05
N PHE A 49 -7.29 -5.69 -5.00
CA PHE A 49 -5.85 -5.59 -4.77
C PHE A 49 -5.34 -4.16 -4.93
N GLU A 50 -6.19 -3.16 -4.72
CA GLU A 50 -5.83 -1.73 -4.87
C GLU A 50 -4.66 -1.31 -3.98
N ASN A 51 -4.52 -1.96 -2.82
CA ASN A 51 -3.46 -1.62 -1.87
C ASN A 51 -2.11 -2.25 -2.26
N LEU A 52 -2.07 -3.29 -3.08
CA LEU A 52 -0.83 -3.97 -3.47
C LEU A 52 0.20 -3.01 -4.10
N PRO A 53 -0.12 -2.18 -5.13
CA PRO A 53 0.83 -1.22 -5.67
C PRO A 53 1.23 -0.12 -4.68
N ILE A 54 0.32 0.27 -3.78
CA ILE A 54 0.60 1.27 -2.73
C ILE A 54 1.62 0.71 -1.73
N LEU A 55 1.44 -0.55 -1.29
CA LEU A 55 2.36 -1.28 -0.43
C LEU A 55 3.72 -1.46 -1.11
N MET A 56 3.74 -1.83 -2.39
CA MET A 56 4.96 -1.94 -3.19
C MET A 56 5.71 -0.60 -3.25
N ALA A 57 5.00 0.52 -3.48
CA ALA A 57 5.61 1.85 -3.45
C ALA A 57 6.26 2.14 -2.08
N GLY A 58 5.56 1.87 -0.98
CA GLY A 58 6.09 2.05 0.37
C GLY A 58 7.33 1.20 0.65
N ILE A 59 7.29 -0.09 0.31
CA ILE A 59 8.37 -1.05 0.58
C ILE A 59 9.58 -0.81 -0.32
N PHE A 60 9.40 -0.53 -1.61
CA PHE A 60 10.48 -0.44 -2.59
C PHE A 60 11.05 0.96 -2.76
N LEU A 61 10.19 1.98 -2.77
CA LEU A 61 10.59 3.38 -2.99
C LEU A 61 10.67 4.18 -1.68
N GLY A 62 10.12 3.63 -0.60
CA GLY A 62 10.12 4.24 0.73
C GLY A 62 8.80 4.87 1.16
N ALA A 63 8.68 5.15 2.46
CA ALA A 63 7.44 5.59 3.09
C ALA A 63 6.81 6.86 2.45
N PRO A 64 7.56 7.92 2.10
CA PRO A 64 6.97 9.09 1.43
C PRO A 64 6.39 8.77 0.05
N ALA A 65 7.09 7.92 -0.74
CA ALA A 65 6.61 7.49 -2.06
C ALA A 65 5.33 6.67 -1.93
N GLY A 66 5.26 5.75 -0.95
CA GLY A 66 4.06 4.99 -0.65
C GLY A 66 2.88 5.87 -0.26
N PHE A 67 3.12 6.89 0.58
CA PHE A 67 2.09 7.86 0.96
C PHE A 67 1.53 8.60 -0.26
N LEU A 68 2.41 9.16 -1.09
CA LEU A 68 2.03 9.87 -2.32
C LEU A 68 1.27 8.96 -3.29
N THR A 69 1.75 7.72 -3.47
CA THR A 69 1.07 6.74 -4.33
C THR A 69 -0.36 6.48 -3.84
N GLY A 70 -0.56 6.29 -2.53
CA GLY A 70 -1.87 6.05 -1.95
C GLY A 70 -2.82 7.24 -2.11
N VAL A 71 -2.34 8.46 -1.83
CA VAL A 71 -3.13 9.68 -2.00
C VAL A 71 -3.51 9.89 -3.46
N LEU A 72 -2.55 9.79 -4.39
CA LEU A 72 -2.79 9.94 -5.83
C LEU A 72 -3.77 8.89 -6.34
N ALA A 73 -3.60 7.62 -5.96
CA ALA A 73 -4.47 6.54 -6.39
C ALA A 73 -5.92 6.76 -5.93
N ASP A 74 -6.12 7.21 -4.70
CA ASP A 74 -7.46 7.45 -4.17
C ASP A 74 -8.12 8.69 -4.82
N VAL A 75 -7.43 9.83 -4.84
CA VAL A 75 -7.96 11.09 -5.40
C VAL A 75 -8.27 10.92 -6.89
N VAL A 76 -7.29 10.48 -7.68
CA VAL A 76 -7.47 10.32 -9.14
C VAL A 76 -8.49 9.21 -9.43
N GLY A 77 -8.45 8.11 -8.66
CA GLY A 77 -9.42 7.04 -8.79
C GLY A 77 -10.85 7.48 -8.49
N CYS A 78 -11.08 8.33 -7.49
CA CYS A 78 -12.40 8.90 -7.21
C CYS A 78 -12.87 9.82 -8.35
N LEU A 79 -11.99 10.66 -8.89
CA LEU A 79 -12.32 11.55 -10.01
C LEU A 79 -12.71 10.77 -11.27
N ILE A 80 -11.99 9.67 -11.60
CA ILE A 80 -12.29 8.84 -12.78
C ILE A 80 -13.67 8.17 -12.68
N VAL A 81 -14.06 7.72 -11.49
CA VAL A 81 -15.33 6.99 -11.27
C VAL A 81 -16.48 7.93 -10.89
N GLY A 82 -16.20 9.22 -10.64
CA GLY A 82 -17.20 10.19 -10.22
C GLY A 82 -17.62 10.05 -8.75
N TYR A 83 -16.77 9.47 -7.91
CA TYR A 83 -17.02 9.39 -6.46
C TYR A 83 -16.57 10.66 -5.75
N SER A 84 -17.29 11.02 -4.68
CA SER A 84 -16.87 12.10 -3.79
C SER A 84 -15.56 11.77 -3.11
N ILE A 85 -14.61 12.70 -3.13
CA ILE A 85 -13.34 12.55 -2.42
C ILE A 85 -13.60 12.68 -0.93
N ASN A 86 -13.19 11.68 -0.16
CA ASN A 86 -13.28 11.69 1.29
C ASN A 86 -11.89 11.83 1.90
N PRO A 87 -11.58 12.97 2.58
CA PRO A 87 -10.24 13.22 3.10
C PRO A 87 -9.71 12.13 4.06
N ILE A 88 -10.59 11.53 4.87
CA ILE A 88 -10.19 10.48 5.81
C ILE A 88 -9.83 9.19 5.05
N ILE A 89 -10.61 8.82 4.03
CA ILE A 89 -10.33 7.63 3.21
C ILE A 89 -9.05 7.83 2.42
N THR A 90 -8.85 9.02 1.85
CA THR A 90 -7.62 9.40 1.14
C THR A 90 -6.40 9.35 2.06
N LEU A 91 -6.53 9.89 3.28
CA LEU A 91 -5.48 9.78 4.29
C LEU A 91 -5.18 8.32 4.63
N GLY A 92 -6.23 7.50 4.79
CA GLY A 92 -6.08 6.06 5.02
C GLY A 92 -5.32 5.36 3.90
N ALA A 93 -5.59 5.71 2.63
CA ALA A 93 -4.86 5.17 1.49
C ALA A 93 -3.38 5.57 1.51
N GLY A 94 -3.07 6.82 1.83
CA GLY A 94 -1.70 7.29 2.01
C GLY A 94 -1.00 6.60 3.18
N CYS A 95 -1.68 6.44 4.32
CA CYS A 95 -1.14 5.77 5.51
C CYS A 95 -0.79 4.30 5.25
N ILE A 96 -1.49 3.58 4.38
CA ILE A 96 -1.13 2.20 4.01
C ILE A 96 0.31 2.17 3.46
N GLY A 97 0.62 3.00 2.48
CA GLY A 97 1.96 3.05 1.87
C GLY A 97 3.02 3.57 2.82
N LEU A 98 2.69 4.58 3.63
CA LEU A 98 3.59 5.17 4.62
C LEU A 98 3.98 4.17 5.70
N VAL A 99 3.00 3.52 6.33
CA VAL A 99 3.22 2.55 7.41
C VAL A 99 3.98 1.33 6.89
N ALA A 100 3.61 0.81 5.71
CA ALA A 100 4.31 -0.30 5.09
C ALA A 100 5.80 0.02 4.86
N GLY A 101 6.11 1.19 4.30
CA GLY A 101 7.48 1.60 4.03
C GLY A 101 8.29 1.88 5.31
N LEU A 102 7.66 2.51 6.31
CA LEU A 102 8.30 2.79 7.59
C LEU A 102 8.63 1.51 8.35
N LEU A 103 7.65 0.63 8.52
CA LEU A 103 7.84 -0.64 9.24
C LEU A 103 8.79 -1.58 8.51
N TYR A 104 8.74 -1.60 7.17
CA TYR A 104 9.68 -2.39 6.40
C TYR A 104 11.13 -1.97 6.66
N ARG A 105 11.40 -0.69 6.95
CA ARG A 105 12.71 -0.20 7.38
C ARG A 105 13.02 -0.53 8.85
N LEU A 106 12.07 -0.32 9.74
CA LEU A 106 12.24 -0.59 11.17
C LEU A 106 12.51 -2.07 11.45
N LEU A 107 11.89 -2.96 10.67
CA LEU A 107 12.08 -4.41 10.76
C LEU A 107 13.27 -4.93 9.93
N ALA A 108 14.24 -4.09 9.57
CA ALA A 108 15.37 -4.45 8.70
C ALA A 108 16.22 -5.62 9.23
N GLU A 109 16.31 -5.78 10.55
CA GLU A 109 17.07 -6.85 11.22
C GLU A 109 16.32 -8.19 11.26
N LYS A 110 15.01 -8.19 10.98
CA LYS A 110 14.20 -9.40 10.99
C LYS A 110 14.33 -10.19 9.68
N LYS A 111 13.99 -11.49 9.74
CA LYS A 111 13.92 -12.33 8.53
C LYS A 111 12.95 -11.72 7.50
N LEU A 112 13.29 -11.84 6.21
CA LEU A 112 12.52 -11.25 5.11
C LEU A 112 11.00 -11.54 5.18
N PRO A 113 10.52 -12.78 5.44
CA PRO A 113 9.08 -13.03 5.58
C PRO A 113 8.44 -12.21 6.71
N VAL A 114 9.05 -12.23 7.91
CA VAL A 114 8.54 -11.49 9.08
C VAL A 114 8.46 -9.98 8.80
N ARG A 115 9.46 -9.47 8.10
CA ARG A 115 9.55 -8.07 7.70
C ARG A 115 8.44 -7.68 6.75
N VAL A 116 8.17 -8.50 5.72
CA VAL A 116 7.11 -8.23 4.73
C VAL A 116 5.73 -8.37 5.37
N TYR A 117 5.43 -9.53 5.98
CA TYR A 117 4.12 -9.77 6.60
C TYR A 117 3.82 -8.76 7.71
N GLY A 118 4.79 -8.47 8.58
CA GLY A 118 4.63 -7.50 9.66
C GLY A 118 4.31 -6.10 9.14
N SER A 119 5.02 -5.65 8.10
CA SER A 119 4.80 -4.32 7.51
C SER A 119 3.44 -4.21 6.82
N VAL A 120 3.06 -5.21 6.02
CA VAL A 120 1.81 -5.21 5.25
C VAL A 120 0.61 -5.34 6.18
N MET A 121 0.64 -6.29 7.11
CA MET A 121 -0.49 -6.50 8.05
C MET A 121 -0.73 -5.27 8.92
N THR A 122 0.32 -4.66 9.46
CA THR A 122 0.17 -3.42 10.25
C THR A 122 -0.33 -2.25 9.40
N ALA A 123 0.11 -2.14 8.14
CA ALA A 123 -0.39 -1.14 7.22
C ALA A 123 -1.90 -1.29 6.96
N HIS A 124 -2.40 -2.53 6.81
CA HIS A 124 -3.84 -2.80 6.69
C HIS A 124 -4.61 -2.49 7.98
N VAL A 125 -4.06 -2.85 9.14
CA VAL A 125 -4.70 -2.52 10.42
C VAL A 125 -4.87 -1.01 10.55
N VAL A 126 -3.80 -0.24 10.36
CA VAL A 126 -3.85 1.22 10.52
C VAL A 126 -4.66 1.88 9.42
N GLY A 127 -4.33 1.64 8.15
CA GLY A 127 -4.91 2.36 7.01
C GLY A 127 -6.29 1.86 6.62
N SER A 128 -6.48 0.54 6.51
CA SER A 128 -7.73 -0.04 5.99
C SER A 128 -8.77 -0.28 7.08
N MET A 129 -8.36 -0.87 8.23
CA MET A 129 -9.30 -1.24 9.28
C MET A 129 -9.63 -0.07 10.20
N ILE A 130 -8.65 0.77 10.56
CA ILE A 130 -8.91 1.91 11.45
C ILE A 130 -9.31 3.14 10.63
N ILE A 131 -8.40 3.73 9.84
CA ILE A 131 -8.62 5.04 9.22
C ILE A 131 -9.74 5.00 8.17
N LYS A 132 -9.67 4.11 7.17
CA LYS A 132 -10.71 4.03 6.12
C LYS A 132 -12.06 3.64 6.70
N SER A 133 -12.12 2.75 7.70
CA SER A 133 -13.38 2.36 8.35
C SER A 133 -14.00 3.51 9.13
N THR A 134 -13.20 4.30 9.86
CA THR A 134 -13.67 5.52 10.53
C THR A 134 -14.21 6.52 9.50
N GLY A 135 -13.54 6.70 8.37
CA GLY A 135 -14.03 7.55 7.28
C GLY A 135 -15.39 7.10 6.73
N LEU A 136 -15.62 5.79 6.57
CA LEU A 136 -16.91 5.24 6.14
C LEU A 136 -18.00 5.48 7.18
N MET A 137 -17.70 5.25 8.45
CA MET A 137 -18.68 5.48 9.53
C MET A 137 -19.05 6.95 9.67
N TYR A 138 -18.08 7.85 9.61
CA TYR A 138 -18.29 9.27 9.82
C TYR A 138 -19.01 9.97 8.64
N PHE A 139 -18.56 9.72 7.40
CA PHE A 139 -19.10 10.41 6.23
C PHE A 139 -20.28 9.70 5.55
N TYR A 140 -20.31 8.38 5.60
CA TYR A 140 -21.35 7.59 4.92
C TYR A 140 -22.32 6.93 5.90
N HIS A 141 -22.20 7.25 7.19
CA HIS A 141 -23.06 6.73 8.28
C HIS A 141 -23.17 5.20 8.30
N TYR A 142 -22.11 4.49 7.89
CA TYR A 142 -22.10 3.03 8.01
C TYR A 142 -22.09 2.61 9.47
N THR A 143 -22.91 1.61 9.78
CA THR A 143 -22.94 1.02 11.12
C THR A 143 -21.71 0.14 11.36
N LEU A 144 -21.37 -0.06 12.63
CA LEU A 144 -20.27 -0.96 12.99
C LEU A 144 -20.49 -2.38 12.43
N ALA A 145 -21.73 -2.86 12.41
CA ALA A 145 -22.08 -4.16 11.83
C ALA A 145 -21.76 -4.25 10.34
N SER A 146 -21.90 -3.15 9.60
CA SER A 146 -21.56 -3.11 8.16
C SER A 146 -20.05 -3.07 7.89
N VAL A 147 -19.27 -2.55 8.83
CA VAL A 147 -17.82 -2.41 8.71
C VAL A 147 -17.07 -3.62 9.28
N ALA A 148 -17.64 -4.32 10.26
CA ALA A 148 -17.01 -5.46 10.93
C ALA A 148 -16.53 -6.57 9.98
N PRO A 149 -17.26 -6.97 8.91
CA PRO A 149 -16.81 -7.99 7.95
C PRO A 149 -15.55 -7.62 7.18
N ARG A 150 -15.17 -6.35 7.17
CA ARG A 150 -13.93 -5.87 6.54
C ARG A 150 -12.67 -6.36 7.25
N VAL A 151 -12.76 -6.63 8.56
CA VAL A 151 -11.59 -7.08 9.35
C VAL A 151 -11.07 -8.43 8.84
N PRO A 152 -11.85 -9.53 8.83
CA PRO A 152 -11.37 -10.81 8.31
C PRO A 152 -11.01 -10.73 6.82
N LEU A 153 -11.73 -9.90 6.04
CA LEU A 153 -11.43 -9.69 4.63
C LEU A 153 -10.02 -9.10 4.43
N TYR A 154 -9.66 -8.03 5.14
CA TYR A 154 -8.34 -7.42 5.01
C TYR A 154 -7.21 -8.28 5.58
N ILE A 155 -7.50 -9.19 6.51
CA ILE A 155 -6.53 -10.20 6.93
C ILE A 155 -6.22 -11.14 5.77
N CYS A 156 -7.23 -11.66 5.08
CA CYS A 156 -7.05 -12.54 3.92
C CYS A 156 -6.33 -11.83 2.77
N ILE A 157 -6.77 -10.61 2.42
CA ILE A 157 -6.13 -9.78 1.38
C ILE A 157 -4.67 -9.48 1.76
N GLY A 158 -4.41 -9.09 3.00
CA GLY A 158 -3.06 -8.77 3.48
C GLY A 158 -2.12 -9.98 3.43
N ILE A 159 -2.61 -11.18 3.70
CA ILE A 159 -1.82 -12.42 3.53
C ILE A 159 -1.48 -12.63 2.05
N ALA A 160 -2.45 -12.49 1.15
CA ALA A 160 -2.26 -12.65 -0.28
C ALA A 160 -1.25 -11.60 -0.83
N GLU A 161 -1.44 -10.33 -0.51
CA GLU A 161 -0.54 -9.24 -0.91
C GLU A 161 0.87 -9.40 -0.33
N SER A 162 1.00 -9.81 0.94
CA SER A 162 2.30 -10.13 1.55
C SER A 162 3.02 -11.24 0.82
N THR A 163 2.28 -12.30 0.43
CA THR A 163 2.85 -13.43 -0.31
C THR A 163 3.33 -12.98 -1.69
N LEU A 164 2.55 -12.19 -2.42
CA LEU A 164 2.93 -11.64 -3.73
C LEU A 164 4.18 -10.76 -3.61
N ILE A 165 4.24 -9.85 -2.65
CA ILE A 165 5.40 -8.99 -2.43
C ILE A 165 6.63 -9.83 -2.06
N LEU A 166 6.47 -10.86 -1.22
CA LEU A 166 7.55 -11.75 -0.83
C LEU A 166 8.10 -12.54 -2.04
N LEU A 167 7.23 -13.02 -2.92
CA LEU A 167 7.62 -13.72 -4.16
C LEU A 167 8.41 -12.78 -5.09
N LEU A 168 7.97 -11.53 -5.25
CA LEU A 168 8.69 -10.53 -6.02
C LEU A 168 10.08 -10.26 -5.44
N LEU A 169 10.21 -10.10 -4.12
CA LEU A 169 11.49 -9.86 -3.45
C LEU A 169 12.44 -11.07 -3.49
N LYS A 170 11.92 -12.30 -3.59
CA LYS A 170 12.73 -13.50 -3.77
C LYS A 170 13.26 -13.66 -5.19
N ASN A 171 12.63 -13.03 -6.18
CA ASN A 171 13.11 -13.02 -7.54
C ASN A 171 14.36 -12.15 -7.65
N LYS A 172 15.51 -12.79 -7.97
CA LYS A 172 16.82 -12.12 -8.05
C LYS A 172 16.87 -11.00 -9.09
N ALA A 173 16.19 -11.18 -10.23
CA ALA A 173 16.15 -10.16 -11.29
C ALA A 173 15.40 -8.91 -10.83
N PHE A 174 14.26 -9.08 -10.15
CA PHE A 174 13.47 -7.99 -9.60
C PHE A 174 14.20 -7.28 -8.47
N ALA A 175 14.78 -8.02 -7.52
CA ALA A 175 15.56 -7.46 -6.41
C ALA A 175 16.73 -6.60 -6.92
N ALA A 176 17.47 -7.06 -7.93
CA ALA A 176 18.57 -6.32 -8.54
C ALA A 176 18.10 -5.01 -9.21
N GLN A 177 16.90 -5.02 -9.80
CA GLN A 177 16.32 -3.82 -10.41
C GLN A 177 16.00 -2.77 -9.35
N ILE A 178 15.41 -3.19 -8.22
CA ILE A 178 15.10 -2.30 -7.08
C ILE A 178 16.39 -1.73 -6.46
N GLU A 179 17.44 -2.54 -6.31
CA GLU A 179 18.76 -2.06 -5.86
C GLU A 179 19.31 -0.95 -6.76
N ARG A 180 19.24 -1.12 -8.08
CA ARG A 180 19.71 -0.11 -9.06
C ARG A 180 18.91 1.19 -8.98
N LEU A 181 17.63 1.14 -8.61
CA LEU A 181 16.81 2.33 -8.40
C LEU A 181 17.21 3.11 -7.15
N ASN A 182 17.67 2.41 -6.11
CA ASN A 182 18.04 2.99 -4.83
C ASN A 182 19.52 3.44 -4.73
N GLN A 183 20.40 3.07 -5.69
CA GLN A 183 21.83 3.40 -5.69
C GLN A 183 22.18 4.73 -6.36
N LYS A 184 21.21 5.48 -6.90
CA LYS A 184 21.37 6.80 -7.53
C LYS A 184 20.50 7.83 -6.82
#